data_1dd4139e52a7f7426cd14383a00f909f
#
_entry.id   1dd4139e52a7f7426cd14383a00f909f
#
_cell.length_a   1.000
_cell.length_b   1.000
_cell.length_c   1.000
_cell.angle_alpha   90.00
_cell.angle_beta   90.00
_cell.angle_gamma   90.00
#
_symmetry.space_group_name_H-M   'P 1'
#
loop_
_entity.id
_entity.type
_entity.pdbx_description
1 polymer ?
#
loop_
_entity_poly.entity_id
_entity_poly.type
_entity_poly.pdbx_seq_one_letter_code
_entity_poly.pdbx_strand_id
1 'polypeptide(L)'
;MSVYTFHGWPKPDELAEKIGSDEQAEIIIIAQNWPESLTAQSPAGQIIVQLWVEARIFWQHQPVFSYPFRYAGKFILIQPHVYEQWVQFNPGIVCTSTTPVYSEFRYKPWLTLPDLLPIKSVVVIGAGIAGAATAFALAKRGIAVTVIEQHTIASAASGNHLGLLYAKISAHATVQTELLLAGYGYSRALLSNCLPTGQGWLDCGVIHLNYNSKEQQRNMLLANQNPQSKLFHAVTQEEASQIAGIDLPHSGLWWPYGAAINPLSWIQNMLRHPLIQVLTTTKVNAICRQKDLWQIDCKNQLEAFSLNASHIVICAGAESNFLYPVAGWPLHKIRGQTTTASIKQEAVQPHCALSANSYITPQWRDKLCFGATFHPNQTNDDLTSEDEKENWQQLRQWMPHLAANLDSDNPLQGHAAIRCDAYDHLPVVGPIGDTSAMFKYYAQLRMDKNYPLTQSCPWLPGAFINTAHGSRGLITAPLCAEAIAASILGLPSPLSVHLQQALHPNRLPIRMLTHHQSFAFAEQTK
;
A
#
# COMPACT_ATOMS: atom_id res chain seq x y z
N MET A 1 -20.48 -11.61 12.59
CA MET A 1 -19.06 -11.46 12.99
C MET A 1 -19.08 -11.03 14.44
N SER A 2 -18.61 -11.88 15.34
CA SER A 2 -18.55 -11.56 16.78
C SER A 2 -17.32 -10.68 17.04
N VAL A 3 -17.47 -9.66 17.89
CA VAL A 3 -16.36 -8.81 18.31
C VAL A 3 -16.18 -8.94 19.81
N TYR A 4 -14.98 -9.34 20.22
CA TYR A 4 -14.61 -9.46 21.63
C TYR A 4 -13.60 -8.39 22.01
N THR A 5 -13.90 -7.61 23.04
CA THR A 5 -13.03 -6.54 23.51
C THR A 5 -12.46 -6.87 24.88
N PHE A 6 -11.14 -6.74 25.04
CA PHE A 6 -10.43 -6.98 26.28
C PHE A 6 -9.63 -5.74 26.71
N HIS A 7 -9.78 -5.34 27.98
CA HIS A 7 -8.92 -4.34 28.60
C HIS A 7 -7.74 -5.06 29.26
N GLY A 8 -6.62 -5.11 28.55
CA GLY A 8 -5.45 -5.92 28.89
C GLY A 8 -5.39 -7.22 28.08
N TRP A 9 -4.31 -7.96 28.25
CA TRP A 9 -4.11 -9.24 27.56
C TRP A 9 -4.93 -10.35 28.22
N PRO A 10 -5.85 -10.98 27.49
CA PRO A 10 -6.56 -12.15 28.00
C PRO A 10 -5.61 -13.36 28.09
N LYS A 11 -5.95 -14.34 28.92
CA LYS A 11 -5.21 -15.61 28.92
C LYS A 11 -5.45 -16.34 27.57
N PRO A 12 -4.39 -16.92 26.96
CA PRO A 12 -4.53 -17.59 25.67
C PRO A 12 -5.59 -18.71 25.65
N ASP A 13 -5.68 -19.49 26.72
CA ASP A 13 -6.68 -20.58 26.85
C ASP A 13 -8.11 -20.06 26.92
N GLU A 14 -8.36 -18.99 27.70
CA GLU A 14 -9.67 -18.34 27.81
C GLU A 14 -10.09 -17.74 26.48
N LEU A 15 -9.13 -17.18 25.76
CA LEU A 15 -9.38 -16.60 24.44
C LEU A 15 -9.67 -17.68 23.41
N ALA A 16 -8.91 -18.78 23.42
CA ALA A 16 -9.14 -19.92 22.56
C ALA A 16 -10.53 -20.55 22.76
N GLU A 17 -10.98 -20.67 24.03
CA GLU A 17 -12.30 -21.16 24.36
C GLU A 17 -13.42 -20.22 23.85
N LYS A 18 -13.23 -18.89 24.02
CA LYS A 18 -14.21 -17.90 23.54
C LYS A 18 -14.29 -17.81 22.01
N ILE A 19 -13.16 -17.90 21.32
CA ILE A 19 -13.14 -17.89 19.85
C ILE A 19 -13.81 -19.17 19.33
N GLY A 20 -13.54 -20.33 19.96
CA GLY A 20 -14.14 -21.63 19.65
C GLY A 20 -14.18 -21.89 18.15
N SER A 21 -15.39 -22.09 17.63
CA SER A 21 -15.68 -22.32 16.21
C SER A 21 -15.97 -21.04 15.40
N ASP A 22 -15.92 -19.85 16.02
CA ASP A 22 -16.18 -18.59 15.29
C ASP A 22 -14.93 -18.12 14.53
N GLU A 23 -14.75 -18.68 13.34
CA GLU A 23 -13.64 -18.34 12.45
C GLU A 23 -13.62 -16.85 12.01
N GLN A 24 -14.74 -16.15 12.18
CA GLN A 24 -14.89 -14.75 11.77
C GLN A 24 -14.84 -13.77 12.95
N ALA A 25 -14.50 -14.22 14.15
CA ALA A 25 -14.40 -13.36 15.32
C ALA A 25 -13.29 -12.32 15.16
N GLU A 26 -13.58 -11.05 15.43
CA GLU A 26 -12.58 -10.01 15.68
C GLU A 26 -12.31 -9.86 17.18
N ILE A 27 -11.04 -9.73 17.54
CA ILE A 27 -10.59 -9.65 18.93
C ILE A 27 -9.81 -8.36 19.11
N ILE A 28 -10.36 -7.48 19.94
CA ILE A 28 -9.77 -6.19 20.26
C ILE A 28 -9.06 -6.32 21.62
N ILE A 29 -7.76 -6.11 21.64
CA ILE A 29 -6.95 -6.10 22.85
C ILE A 29 -6.45 -4.67 23.07
N ILE A 30 -6.92 -4.06 24.16
CA ILE A 30 -6.55 -2.71 24.56
C ILE A 30 -5.43 -2.84 25.60
N ALA A 31 -4.18 -2.69 25.15
CA ALA A 31 -3.02 -2.87 26.00
C ALA A 31 -1.91 -1.88 25.69
N GLN A 32 -1.19 -1.47 26.70
CA GLN A 32 -0.09 -0.51 26.58
C GLN A 32 1.23 -1.20 26.23
N ASN A 33 1.47 -2.38 26.79
CA ASN A 33 2.69 -3.13 26.62
C ASN A 33 2.41 -4.57 26.18
N TRP A 34 3.40 -5.22 25.57
CA TRP A 34 3.35 -6.64 25.30
C TRP A 34 3.44 -7.44 26.62
N PRO A 35 2.75 -8.59 26.77
CA PRO A 35 2.80 -9.36 27.99
C PRO A 35 4.19 -9.93 28.28
N GLU A 36 4.60 -9.92 29.53
CA GLU A 36 5.92 -10.42 29.95
C GLU A 36 6.04 -11.94 29.78
N SER A 37 4.94 -12.67 29.96
CA SER A 37 4.91 -14.12 29.77
C SER A 37 3.70 -14.53 28.95
N LEU A 38 3.91 -15.48 28.03
CA LEU A 38 2.90 -16.07 27.17
C LEU A 38 2.91 -17.57 27.40
N THR A 39 1.92 -18.06 28.14
CA THR A 39 1.78 -19.49 28.44
C THR A 39 0.34 -19.95 28.18
N ALA A 40 0.20 -21.16 27.67
CA ALA A 40 -1.09 -21.83 27.49
C ALA A 40 -0.96 -23.31 27.80
N GLN A 41 -2.04 -23.92 28.30
CA GLN A 41 -2.13 -25.34 28.62
C GLN A 41 -2.81 -26.12 27.50
N SER A 42 -3.78 -25.50 26.81
CA SER A 42 -4.52 -26.14 25.72
C SER A 42 -3.80 -26.04 24.38
N PRO A 43 -3.96 -27.01 23.46
CA PRO A 43 -3.42 -26.91 22.11
C PRO A 43 -3.89 -25.65 21.36
N ALA A 44 -5.14 -25.26 21.52
CA ALA A 44 -5.71 -24.06 20.91
C ALA A 44 -5.10 -22.78 21.51
N GLY A 45 -4.89 -22.73 22.81
CA GLY A 45 -4.17 -21.64 23.48
C GLY A 45 -2.71 -21.54 23.02
N GLN A 46 -2.03 -22.66 22.78
CA GLN A 46 -0.66 -22.68 22.26
C GLN A 46 -0.57 -22.06 20.85
N ILE A 47 -1.58 -22.27 20.00
CA ILE A 47 -1.65 -21.60 18.69
C ILE A 47 -1.73 -20.07 18.87
N ILE A 48 -2.52 -19.61 19.85
CA ILE A 48 -2.62 -18.17 20.15
C ILE A 48 -1.29 -17.62 20.65
N VAL A 49 -0.59 -18.35 21.53
CA VAL A 49 0.75 -17.97 21.98
C VAL A 49 1.70 -17.84 20.80
N GLN A 50 1.70 -18.81 19.89
CA GLN A 50 2.53 -18.78 18.69
C GLN A 50 2.24 -17.54 17.84
N LEU A 51 0.97 -17.26 17.58
CA LEU A 51 0.55 -16.06 16.83
C LEU A 51 1.01 -14.78 17.53
N TRP A 52 0.92 -14.70 18.84
CA TRP A 52 1.35 -13.50 19.58
C TRP A 52 2.87 -13.34 19.61
N VAL A 53 3.62 -14.43 19.68
CA VAL A 53 5.10 -14.37 19.57
C VAL A 53 5.51 -13.81 18.21
N GLU A 54 4.88 -14.24 17.14
CA GLU A 54 5.10 -13.72 15.80
C GLU A 54 4.70 -12.23 15.69
N ALA A 55 3.52 -11.88 16.23
CA ALA A 55 3.03 -10.51 16.25
C ALA A 55 3.96 -9.56 17.03
N ARG A 56 4.63 -10.03 18.09
CA ARG A 56 5.55 -9.24 18.90
C ARG A 56 6.68 -8.64 18.07
N ILE A 57 7.20 -9.37 17.09
CA ILE A 57 8.26 -8.90 16.20
C ILE A 57 7.79 -7.66 15.43
N PHE A 58 6.56 -7.68 14.92
CA PHE A 58 5.97 -6.55 14.22
C PHE A 58 5.62 -5.39 15.17
N TRP A 59 5.12 -5.70 16.37
CA TRP A 59 4.79 -4.71 17.39
C TRP A 59 6.04 -3.93 17.87
N GLN A 60 7.14 -4.60 18.12
CA GLN A 60 8.38 -3.97 18.60
C GLN A 60 8.97 -2.99 17.61
N HIS A 61 8.73 -3.19 16.33
CA HIS A 61 9.22 -2.35 15.24
C HIS A 61 8.21 -1.32 14.76
N GLN A 62 6.99 -1.34 15.31
CA GLN A 62 6.06 -0.25 15.07
C GLN A 62 6.49 0.96 15.91
N PRO A 63 6.89 2.06 15.28
CA PRO A 63 7.09 3.29 16.03
C PRO A 63 5.79 3.57 16.77
N VAL A 64 5.87 4.21 17.92
CA VAL A 64 4.78 4.50 18.87
C VAL A 64 3.61 5.18 18.18
N PHE A 65 2.88 4.41 17.35
CA PHE A 65 1.72 4.92 16.62
C PHE A 65 0.47 4.80 17.48
N SER A 66 -0.23 5.89 17.52
CA SER A 66 -1.58 5.98 18.01
C SER A 66 -2.58 5.25 17.10
N TYR A 67 -2.21 4.11 16.50
CA TYR A 67 -3.09 3.40 15.58
C TYR A 67 -3.16 1.91 15.91
N PRO A 68 -4.32 1.27 15.71
CA PRO A 68 -4.45 -0.15 15.99
C PRO A 68 -3.47 -0.98 15.18
N PHE A 69 -2.73 -1.83 15.85
CA PHE A 69 -1.94 -2.87 15.23
C PHE A 69 -2.83 -4.08 14.94
N ARG A 70 -2.97 -4.47 13.69
CA ARG A 70 -3.72 -5.66 13.31
C ARG A 70 -2.78 -6.82 13.06
N TYR A 71 -3.12 -7.94 13.64
CA TYR A 71 -2.39 -9.17 13.42
C TYR A 71 -3.35 -10.34 13.22
N ALA A 72 -2.98 -11.23 12.32
CA ALA A 72 -3.72 -12.45 12.04
C ALA A 72 -5.19 -12.24 11.59
N GLY A 73 -5.51 -11.05 11.04
CA GLY A 73 -6.87 -10.71 10.60
C GLY A 73 -7.94 -10.66 11.69
N LYS A 74 -7.66 -11.30 12.82
CA LYS A 74 -8.58 -11.45 13.96
C LYS A 74 -8.21 -10.54 15.13
N PHE A 75 -6.94 -10.23 15.32
CA PHE A 75 -6.46 -9.50 16.49
C PHE A 75 -6.23 -8.03 16.15
N ILE A 76 -6.79 -7.16 16.96
CA ILE A 76 -6.59 -5.72 16.90
C ILE A 76 -5.97 -5.31 18.22
N LEU A 77 -4.69 -4.93 18.19
CA LEU A 77 -3.98 -4.42 19.35
C LEU A 77 -4.04 -2.90 19.33
N ILE A 78 -4.61 -2.31 20.37
CA ILE A 78 -4.83 -0.86 20.46
C ILE A 78 -4.25 -0.36 21.76
N GLN A 79 -3.49 0.74 21.71
CA GLN A 79 -3.08 1.44 22.91
C GLN A 79 -4.29 2.13 23.56
N PRO A 80 -4.42 2.15 24.89
CA PRO A 80 -5.60 2.67 25.58
C PRO A 80 -5.98 4.11 25.18
N HIS A 81 -5.01 4.97 25.00
CA HIS A 81 -5.24 6.38 24.62
C HIS A 81 -5.72 6.59 23.18
N VAL A 82 -5.69 5.54 22.35
CA VAL A 82 -6.13 5.58 20.95
C VAL A 82 -7.51 4.96 20.80
N TYR A 83 -7.90 4.12 21.75
CA TYR A 83 -9.10 3.31 21.66
C TYR A 83 -10.37 4.16 21.48
N GLU A 84 -10.54 5.21 22.26
CA GLU A 84 -11.73 6.07 22.20
C GLU A 84 -11.86 6.77 20.83
N GLN A 85 -10.76 7.23 20.26
CA GLN A 85 -10.76 7.86 18.94
C GLN A 85 -11.02 6.82 17.85
N TRP A 86 -10.38 5.65 17.96
CA TRP A 86 -10.55 4.59 16.98
C TRP A 86 -11.99 4.07 16.94
N VAL A 87 -12.64 3.99 18.09
CA VAL A 87 -14.05 3.64 18.22
C VAL A 87 -14.96 4.60 17.45
N GLN A 88 -14.71 5.90 17.50
CA GLN A 88 -15.48 6.89 16.74
C GLN A 88 -15.38 6.69 15.23
N PHE A 89 -14.25 6.17 14.75
CA PHE A 89 -14.01 5.91 13.33
C PHE A 89 -14.49 4.52 12.86
N ASN A 90 -14.86 3.65 13.79
CA ASN A 90 -15.32 2.30 13.49
C ASN A 90 -16.61 1.98 14.28
N PRO A 91 -17.70 2.73 14.09
CA PRO A 91 -18.91 2.60 14.90
C PRO A 91 -19.61 1.24 14.78
N GLY A 92 -19.28 0.43 13.76
CA GLY A 92 -19.80 -0.92 13.57
C GLY A 92 -19.02 -2.02 14.31
N ILE A 93 -17.89 -1.69 14.95
CA ILE A 93 -16.98 -2.67 15.58
C ILE A 93 -17.10 -2.63 17.12
N VAL A 94 -17.76 -1.63 17.66
CA VAL A 94 -17.84 -1.47 19.13
C VAL A 94 -18.97 -2.30 19.69
N CYS A 95 -18.62 -3.41 20.28
CA CYS A 95 -19.49 -4.09 21.23
C CYS A 95 -19.14 -3.63 22.66
N THR A 96 -20.00 -2.80 23.23
CA THR A 96 -20.09 -2.72 24.69
C THR A 96 -20.68 -4.04 25.17
N SER A 97 -19.90 -4.81 25.93
CA SER A 97 -20.30 -5.94 26.74
C SER A 97 -21.51 -6.76 26.23
N THR A 98 -21.25 -7.96 25.76
CA THR A 98 -22.13 -9.14 25.76
C THR A 98 -23.24 -9.31 24.72
N THR A 99 -23.50 -8.41 23.80
CA THR A 99 -24.45 -8.68 22.72
C THR A 99 -23.78 -8.46 21.36
N PRO A 100 -23.69 -9.49 20.49
CA PRO A 100 -23.17 -9.28 19.14
C PRO A 100 -24.14 -8.39 18.36
N VAL A 101 -23.66 -7.24 17.89
CA VAL A 101 -24.38 -6.45 16.90
C VAL A 101 -24.19 -7.14 15.57
N TYR A 102 -25.15 -7.94 15.17
CA TYR A 102 -25.23 -8.46 13.81
C TYR A 102 -25.57 -7.28 12.90
N SER A 103 -24.58 -6.65 12.27
CA SER A 103 -24.86 -5.94 11.03
C SER A 103 -25.28 -7.00 10.02
N GLU A 104 -26.43 -6.84 9.35
CA GLU A 104 -26.80 -7.66 8.20
C GLU A 104 -25.76 -7.46 7.09
N PHE A 105 -24.65 -8.16 7.19
CA PHE A 105 -23.67 -8.22 6.13
C PHE A 105 -24.31 -8.99 4.98
N ARG A 106 -24.74 -8.27 3.94
CA ARG A 106 -25.14 -8.94 2.70
C ARG A 106 -23.97 -9.75 2.19
N TYR A 107 -24.17 -11.06 2.09
CA TYR A 107 -23.19 -11.97 1.52
C TYR A 107 -22.82 -11.52 0.10
N LYS A 108 -21.55 -11.23 -0.10
CA LYS A 108 -20.98 -10.84 -1.40
C LYS A 108 -19.98 -11.93 -1.81
N PRO A 109 -20.42 -12.91 -2.63
CA PRO A 109 -19.59 -14.07 -2.94
C PRO A 109 -18.24 -13.72 -3.57
N TRP A 110 -18.14 -12.59 -4.26
CA TRP A 110 -16.88 -12.10 -4.84
C TRP A 110 -15.87 -11.53 -3.83
N LEU A 111 -16.24 -11.42 -2.55
CA LEU A 111 -15.37 -10.97 -1.45
C LEU A 111 -14.90 -12.14 -0.56
N THR A 112 -15.27 -13.36 -0.88
CA THR A 112 -14.76 -14.55 -0.18
C THR A 112 -13.33 -14.84 -0.62
N LEU A 113 -12.66 -15.79 0.02
CA LEU A 113 -11.34 -16.25 -0.40
C LEU A 113 -11.47 -17.54 -1.23
N PRO A 114 -10.58 -17.76 -2.22
CA PRO A 114 -10.50 -19.04 -2.91
C PRO A 114 -9.93 -20.13 -1.98
N ASP A 115 -10.14 -21.38 -2.37
CA ASP A 115 -9.47 -22.51 -1.74
C ASP A 115 -7.95 -22.41 -1.88
N LEU A 116 -7.25 -22.86 -0.83
CA LEU A 116 -5.80 -22.88 -0.82
C LEU A 116 -5.26 -23.92 -1.80
N LEU A 117 -4.24 -23.55 -2.53
CA LEU A 117 -3.53 -24.43 -3.44
C LEU A 117 -2.13 -24.74 -2.93
N PRO A 118 -1.62 -25.97 -3.17
CA PRO A 118 -0.22 -26.29 -2.90
C PRO A 118 0.73 -25.34 -3.65
N ILE A 119 1.64 -24.70 -2.92
CA ILE A 119 2.61 -23.77 -3.49
C ILE A 119 3.78 -24.57 -4.05
N LYS A 120 3.91 -24.63 -5.38
CA LYS A 120 5.04 -25.25 -6.06
C LYS A 120 6.04 -24.22 -6.59
N SER A 121 5.53 -23.11 -7.09
CA SER A 121 6.30 -22.00 -7.64
C SER A 121 5.44 -20.74 -7.67
N VAL A 122 6.07 -19.60 -7.45
CA VAL A 122 5.40 -18.29 -7.49
C VAL A 122 6.13 -17.38 -8.47
N VAL A 123 5.38 -16.77 -9.38
CA VAL A 123 5.90 -15.75 -10.30
C VAL A 123 5.22 -14.42 -9.97
N VAL A 124 6.03 -13.37 -9.79
CA VAL A 124 5.61 -11.98 -9.59
C VAL A 124 5.95 -11.20 -10.85
N ILE A 125 4.99 -10.47 -11.42
CA ILE A 125 5.17 -9.71 -12.66
C ILE A 125 5.26 -8.22 -12.34
N GLY A 126 6.45 -7.66 -12.56
CA GLY A 126 6.84 -6.28 -12.24
C GLY A 126 7.78 -6.18 -11.04
N ALA A 127 8.90 -5.44 -11.18
CA ALA A 127 9.89 -5.19 -10.12
C ALA A 127 9.84 -3.74 -9.61
N GLY A 128 8.67 -3.14 -9.56
CA GLY A 128 8.38 -1.93 -8.78
C GLY A 128 8.19 -2.23 -7.30
N ILE A 129 7.81 -1.22 -6.51
CA ILE A 129 7.64 -1.37 -5.05
C ILE A 129 6.62 -2.45 -4.68
N ALA A 130 5.53 -2.60 -5.43
CA ALA A 130 4.50 -3.61 -5.16
C ALA A 130 5.03 -5.04 -5.40
N GLY A 131 5.74 -5.26 -6.52
CA GLY A 131 6.31 -6.57 -6.84
C GLY A 131 7.45 -6.95 -5.92
N ALA A 132 8.37 -6.04 -5.64
CA ALA A 132 9.48 -6.27 -4.73
C ALA A 132 9.01 -6.59 -3.30
N ALA A 133 8.05 -5.82 -2.78
CA ALA A 133 7.48 -6.08 -1.46
C ALA A 133 6.73 -7.41 -1.43
N THR A 134 6.00 -7.78 -2.50
CA THR A 134 5.28 -9.06 -2.59
C THR A 134 6.26 -10.24 -2.62
N ALA A 135 7.30 -10.15 -3.45
CA ALA A 135 8.34 -11.18 -3.49
C ALA A 135 9.04 -11.33 -2.15
N PHE A 136 9.38 -10.22 -1.51
CA PHE A 136 10.02 -10.22 -0.20
C PHE A 136 9.13 -10.78 0.90
N ALA A 137 7.83 -10.42 0.92
CA ALA A 137 6.87 -10.95 1.89
C ALA A 137 6.72 -12.48 1.81
N LEU A 138 6.79 -13.07 0.61
CA LEU A 138 6.79 -14.50 0.38
C LEU A 138 8.14 -15.13 0.73
N ALA A 139 9.24 -14.53 0.27
CA ALA A 139 10.59 -15.07 0.43
C ALA A 139 11.01 -15.15 1.91
N LYS A 140 10.68 -14.16 2.73
CA LYS A 140 10.95 -14.21 4.19
C LYS A 140 10.15 -15.31 4.92
N ARG A 141 9.16 -15.93 4.25
CA ARG A 141 8.39 -17.10 4.72
C ARG A 141 8.84 -18.41 4.06
N GLY A 142 10.00 -18.40 3.42
CA GLY A 142 10.60 -19.60 2.84
C GLY A 142 10.11 -19.96 1.44
N ILE A 143 9.33 -19.09 0.77
CA ILE A 143 8.83 -19.33 -0.58
C ILE A 143 9.80 -18.77 -1.62
N ALA A 144 10.26 -19.61 -2.52
CA ALA A 144 11.03 -19.18 -3.67
C ALA A 144 10.15 -18.43 -4.67
N VAL A 145 10.63 -17.27 -5.14
CA VAL A 145 9.87 -16.38 -6.03
C VAL A 145 10.72 -15.99 -7.23
N THR A 146 10.14 -16.07 -8.43
CA THR A 146 10.70 -15.47 -9.64
C THR A 146 9.99 -14.16 -9.93
N VAL A 147 10.73 -13.06 -10.02
CA VAL A 147 10.23 -11.73 -10.40
C VAL A 147 10.59 -11.46 -11.84
N ILE A 148 9.61 -11.10 -12.67
CA ILE A 148 9.83 -10.75 -14.08
C ILE A 148 9.65 -9.24 -14.25
N GLU A 149 10.65 -8.58 -14.84
CA GLU A 149 10.63 -7.15 -15.10
C GLU A 149 11.01 -6.86 -16.57
N GLN A 150 10.15 -6.12 -17.26
CA GLN A 150 10.34 -5.84 -18.69
C GLN A 150 11.52 -4.91 -18.99
N HIS A 151 11.89 -4.06 -18.02
CA HIS A 151 12.99 -3.12 -18.13
C HIS A 151 14.02 -3.36 -17.04
N THR A 152 14.43 -2.32 -16.34
CA THR A 152 15.27 -2.40 -15.15
C THR A 152 14.42 -2.28 -13.88
N ILE A 153 14.96 -2.75 -12.77
CA ILE A 153 14.30 -2.67 -11.45
C ILE A 153 13.91 -1.22 -11.16
N ALA A 154 12.67 -1.01 -10.73
CA ALA A 154 12.11 0.29 -10.34
C ALA A 154 12.07 1.36 -11.44
N SER A 155 12.17 1.02 -12.72
CA SER A 155 12.26 1.99 -13.82
C SER A 155 10.98 2.76 -14.14
N ALA A 156 9.81 2.25 -13.71
CA ALA A 156 8.52 2.90 -13.93
C ALA A 156 8.14 3.85 -12.76
N ALA A 157 6.90 3.82 -12.29
CA ALA A 157 6.40 4.71 -11.22
C ALA A 157 7.16 4.64 -9.88
N SER A 158 8.04 3.67 -9.70
CA SER A 158 8.93 3.53 -8.55
C SER A 158 10.34 4.10 -8.77
N GLY A 159 10.58 4.86 -9.86
CA GLY A 159 11.92 5.34 -10.26
C GLY A 159 12.30 6.73 -9.77
N ASN A 160 11.47 7.40 -9.00
CA ASN A 160 11.79 8.74 -8.50
C ASN A 160 13.09 8.76 -7.71
N HIS A 161 13.87 9.85 -7.84
CA HIS A 161 15.10 10.05 -7.07
C HIS A 161 14.84 9.94 -5.56
N LEU A 162 13.83 10.63 -5.05
CA LEU A 162 13.28 10.49 -3.71
C LEU A 162 11.75 10.59 -3.75
N GLY A 163 11.09 9.79 -2.92
CA GLY A 163 9.66 9.88 -2.64
C GLY A 163 9.42 10.09 -1.14
N LEU A 164 8.24 10.59 -0.78
CA LEU A 164 7.89 10.85 0.61
C LEU A 164 7.15 9.68 1.24
N LEU A 165 7.51 9.36 2.48
CA LEU A 165 6.80 8.45 3.36
C LEU A 165 6.14 9.25 4.48
N TYR A 166 4.88 9.58 4.34
CA TYR A 166 4.01 10.14 5.38
C TYR A 166 2.55 9.94 4.97
N ALA A 167 1.64 9.89 5.93
CA ALA A 167 0.23 9.65 5.64
C ALA A 167 -0.55 10.97 5.46
N LYS A 168 -0.75 11.41 4.22
CA LYS A 168 -1.68 12.52 3.94
C LYS A 168 -3.12 12.03 4.10
N ILE A 169 -3.66 12.12 5.32
CA ILE A 169 -4.97 11.61 5.69
C ILE A 169 -6.07 12.67 5.64
N SER A 170 -7.31 12.22 5.55
CA SER A 170 -8.50 13.05 5.76
C SER A 170 -8.70 13.35 7.25
N ALA A 171 -9.33 14.46 7.57
CA ALA A 171 -9.85 14.72 8.92
C ALA A 171 -11.07 13.85 9.28
N HIS A 172 -11.63 13.15 8.30
CA HIS A 172 -12.75 12.24 8.48
C HIS A 172 -12.28 10.79 8.37
N ALA A 173 -12.96 9.91 9.11
CA ALA A 173 -12.74 8.47 9.00
C ALA A 173 -13.15 7.98 7.61
N THR A 174 -12.18 7.47 6.87
CA THR A 174 -12.39 6.86 5.56
C THR A 174 -11.56 5.59 5.43
N VAL A 175 -11.96 4.68 4.57
CA VAL A 175 -11.16 3.51 4.20
C VAL A 175 -9.73 3.90 3.82
N GLN A 176 -9.60 5.01 3.08
CA GLN A 176 -8.30 5.51 2.66
C GLN A 176 -7.45 5.99 3.85
N THR A 177 -8.05 6.66 4.85
CA THR A 177 -7.36 7.07 6.07
C THR A 177 -6.86 5.85 6.84
N GLU A 178 -7.71 4.82 7.02
CA GLU A 178 -7.33 3.56 7.67
C GLU A 178 -6.14 2.90 6.95
N LEU A 179 -6.24 2.74 5.64
CA LEU A 179 -5.18 2.15 4.84
C LEU A 179 -3.87 2.93 4.92
N LEU A 180 -3.93 4.26 4.82
CA LEU A 180 -2.73 5.09 4.83
C LEU A 180 -2.03 5.06 6.19
N LEU A 181 -2.76 5.07 7.29
CA LEU A 181 -2.17 4.99 8.62
C LEU A 181 -1.55 3.62 8.88
N ALA A 182 -2.29 2.55 8.58
CA ALA A 182 -1.79 1.18 8.72
C ALA A 182 -0.57 0.93 7.82
N GLY A 183 -0.65 1.35 6.55
CA GLY A 183 0.43 1.23 5.58
C GLY A 183 1.66 2.07 5.96
N TYR A 184 1.47 3.27 6.49
CA TYR A 184 2.55 4.12 6.96
C TYR A 184 3.34 3.46 8.09
N GLY A 185 2.64 2.97 9.13
CA GLY A 185 3.27 2.27 10.24
C GLY A 185 4.05 1.04 9.78
N TYR A 186 3.41 0.19 8.94
CA TYR A 186 4.05 -1.00 8.41
C TYR A 186 5.28 -0.68 7.54
N SER A 187 5.13 0.24 6.59
CA SER A 187 6.21 0.62 5.67
C SER A 187 7.39 1.25 6.39
N ARG A 188 7.13 2.09 7.40
CA ARG A 188 8.17 2.68 8.23
C ARG A 188 8.96 1.61 8.99
N ALA A 189 8.26 0.65 9.62
CA ALA A 189 8.91 -0.45 10.32
C ALA A 189 9.73 -1.33 9.39
N LEU A 190 9.16 -1.71 8.24
CA LEU A 190 9.85 -2.52 7.25
C LEU A 190 11.11 -1.81 6.71
N LEU A 191 11.00 -0.52 6.39
CA LEU A 191 12.12 0.27 5.90
C LEU A 191 13.27 0.31 6.92
N SER A 192 12.97 0.60 8.18
CA SER A 192 13.96 0.68 9.25
C SER A 192 14.67 -0.66 9.51
N ASN A 193 13.96 -1.77 9.31
CA ASN A 193 14.53 -3.12 9.47
C ASN A 193 15.35 -3.59 8.27
N CYS A 194 14.98 -3.15 7.07
CA CYS A 194 15.64 -3.59 5.85
C CYS A 194 16.83 -2.73 5.46
N LEU A 195 16.81 -1.44 5.78
CA LEU A 195 17.77 -0.50 5.21
C LEU A 195 18.23 0.52 6.27
N PRO A 196 19.55 0.57 6.59
CA PRO A 196 20.06 1.58 7.51
C PRO A 196 19.77 3.00 7.03
N THR A 197 19.48 3.91 7.97
CA THR A 197 19.32 5.34 7.68
C THR A 197 20.59 5.88 6.99
N GLY A 198 20.40 6.74 5.98
CA GLY A 198 21.50 7.27 5.18
C GLY A 198 21.93 6.36 4.02
N GLN A 199 21.48 5.11 3.94
CA GLN A 199 21.83 4.19 2.86
C GLN A 199 20.74 4.02 1.78
N GLY A 200 19.79 4.90 1.70
CA GLY A 200 18.71 4.86 0.72
C GLY A 200 17.46 5.58 1.23
N TRP A 201 17.51 6.16 2.42
CA TRP A 201 16.46 6.98 2.95
C TRP A 201 16.97 7.93 4.03
N LEU A 202 16.23 9.02 4.24
CA LEU A 202 16.49 10.04 5.23
C LEU A 202 15.38 10.02 6.27
N ASP A 203 15.73 9.86 7.53
CA ASP A 203 14.84 10.01 8.68
C ASP A 203 14.70 11.49 9.04
N CYS A 204 14.05 12.23 8.16
CA CYS A 204 14.07 13.69 8.19
C CYS A 204 12.75 14.33 8.62
N GLY A 205 11.71 13.52 8.82
CA GLY A 205 10.36 14.05 8.99
C GLY A 205 9.76 14.68 7.72
N VAL A 206 8.47 15.03 7.82
CA VAL A 206 7.73 15.71 6.73
C VAL A 206 6.87 16.83 7.32
N ILE A 207 6.97 18.06 6.80
CA ILE A 207 6.02 19.12 7.08
C ILE A 207 5.00 19.19 5.93
N HIS A 208 3.72 19.01 6.25
CA HIS A 208 2.64 19.28 5.30
C HIS A 208 2.13 20.69 5.52
N LEU A 209 2.43 21.59 4.58
CA LEU A 209 2.17 23.03 4.70
C LEU A 209 0.69 23.37 4.47
N ASN A 210 0.23 24.42 5.14
CA ASN A 210 -1.10 25.02 4.99
C ASN A 210 -1.13 25.98 3.78
N TYR A 211 -0.79 25.48 2.60
CA TYR A 211 -0.59 26.29 1.38
C TYR A 211 -1.89 26.86 0.78
N ASN A 212 -3.04 26.47 1.30
CA ASN A 212 -4.35 27.05 0.99
C ASN A 212 -5.33 26.84 2.17
N SER A 213 -6.48 27.52 2.13
CA SER A 213 -7.48 27.48 3.20
C SER A 213 -8.06 26.08 3.45
N LYS A 214 -8.20 25.25 2.42
CA LYS A 214 -8.71 23.87 2.53
C LYS A 214 -7.72 22.98 3.31
N GLU A 215 -6.44 23.08 3.00
CA GLU A 215 -5.40 22.31 3.69
C GLU A 215 -5.23 22.82 5.13
N GLN A 216 -5.30 24.14 5.35
CA GLN A 216 -5.27 24.72 6.68
C GLN A 216 -6.43 24.21 7.55
N GLN A 217 -7.66 24.22 7.02
CA GLN A 217 -8.83 23.72 7.74
C GLN A 217 -8.69 22.23 8.06
N ARG A 218 -8.25 21.41 7.09
CA ARG A 218 -8.02 19.99 7.30
C ARG A 218 -6.98 19.72 8.39
N ASN A 219 -5.82 20.39 8.32
CA ASN A 219 -4.73 20.19 9.26
C ASN A 219 -5.12 20.67 10.66
N MET A 220 -5.87 21.77 10.78
CA MET A 220 -6.44 22.24 12.03
C MET A 220 -7.40 21.22 12.65
N LEU A 221 -8.31 20.67 11.86
CA LEU A 221 -9.24 19.63 12.33
C LEU A 221 -8.48 18.38 12.81
N LEU A 222 -7.48 17.91 12.07
CA LEU A 222 -6.65 16.78 12.45
C LEU A 222 -5.93 17.03 13.78
N ALA A 223 -5.29 18.18 13.94
CA ALA A 223 -4.58 18.52 15.17
C ALA A 223 -5.52 18.65 16.37
N ASN A 224 -6.67 19.29 16.21
CA ASN A 224 -7.65 19.48 17.28
C ASN A 224 -8.31 18.16 17.70
N GLN A 225 -8.57 17.25 16.77
CA GLN A 225 -9.11 15.92 17.06
C GLN A 225 -8.09 14.97 17.69
N ASN A 226 -6.80 15.24 17.51
CA ASN A 226 -5.71 14.37 17.95
C ASN A 226 -4.62 15.17 18.72
N PRO A 227 -4.96 15.87 19.79
CA PRO A 227 -4.02 16.78 20.47
C PRO A 227 -2.82 16.08 21.11
N GLN A 228 -2.93 14.79 21.37
CA GLN A 228 -1.85 13.96 21.94
C GLN A 228 -1.22 13.02 20.91
N SER A 229 -1.49 13.23 19.61
CA SER A 229 -0.91 12.39 18.57
C SER A 229 0.61 12.49 18.57
N LYS A 230 1.26 11.33 18.61
CA LYS A 230 2.71 11.23 18.36
C LYS A 230 3.05 11.12 16.88
N LEU A 231 2.05 10.90 16.01
CA LEU A 231 2.23 10.79 14.58
C LEU A 231 2.47 12.12 13.90
N PHE A 232 1.72 13.13 14.36
CA PHE A 232 1.76 14.48 13.81
C PHE A 232 1.26 15.49 14.83
N HIS A 233 1.67 16.74 14.68
CA HIS A 233 1.12 17.87 15.43
C HIS A 233 1.19 19.14 14.59
N ALA A 234 0.32 20.11 14.90
CA ALA A 234 0.35 21.41 14.26
C ALA A 234 1.62 22.18 14.67
N VAL A 235 2.19 22.90 13.73
CA VAL A 235 3.33 23.81 13.92
C VAL A 235 3.01 25.18 13.35
N THR A 236 3.43 26.23 14.05
CA THR A 236 3.37 27.60 13.53
C THR A 236 4.32 27.77 12.35
N GLN A 237 4.27 28.91 11.68
CA GLN A 237 5.20 29.20 10.59
C GLN A 237 6.65 29.27 11.09
N GLU A 238 6.87 29.88 12.28
CA GLU A 238 8.18 30.00 12.90
C GLU A 238 8.75 28.63 13.30
N GLU A 239 7.94 27.80 13.95
CA GLU A 239 8.33 26.42 14.31
C GLU A 239 8.61 25.57 13.05
N ALA A 240 7.78 25.69 12.02
CA ALA A 240 7.98 25.00 10.75
C ALA A 240 9.31 25.41 10.07
N SER A 241 9.61 26.71 10.10
CA SER A 241 10.86 27.26 9.55
C SER A 241 12.08 26.77 10.36
N GLN A 242 11.99 26.73 11.69
CA GLN A 242 13.04 26.18 12.55
C GLN A 242 13.30 24.70 12.28
N ILE A 243 12.24 23.88 12.16
CA ILE A 243 12.34 22.46 11.84
C ILE A 243 12.97 22.27 10.45
N ALA A 244 12.51 23.05 9.48
CA ALA A 244 12.99 22.96 8.11
C ALA A 244 14.41 23.52 7.91
N GLY A 245 14.92 24.37 8.81
CA GLY A 245 16.19 25.07 8.64
C GLY A 245 16.19 26.12 7.53
N ILE A 246 15.03 26.47 6.99
CA ILE A 246 14.81 27.48 5.96
C ILE A 246 13.51 28.23 6.24
N ASP A 247 13.39 29.46 5.75
CA ASP A 247 12.16 30.23 5.88
C ASP A 247 11.02 29.59 5.09
N LEU A 248 9.92 29.29 5.77
CA LEU A 248 8.71 28.75 5.18
C LEU A 248 7.59 29.79 5.16
N PRO A 249 6.78 29.85 4.09
CA PRO A 249 5.72 30.85 3.96
C PRO A 249 4.46 30.54 4.78
N HIS A 250 4.33 29.32 5.32
CA HIS A 250 3.11 28.83 5.96
C HIS A 250 3.39 27.99 7.20
N SER A 251 2.46 27.99 8.12
CA SER A 251 2.30 26.97 9.16
C SER A 251 1.99 25.60 8.54
N GLY A 252 1.97 24.53 9.33
CA GLY A 252 1.73 23.20 8.78
C GLY A 252 1.39 22.15 9.82
N LEU A 253 1.41 20.91 9.35
CA LEU A 253 1.31 19.70 10.17
C LEU A 253 2.63 18.94 10.06
N TRP A 254 3.33 18.85 11.20
CA TRP A 254 4.61 18.14 11.30
C TRP A 254 4.42 16.65 11.53
N TRP A 255 5.08 15.83 10.71
CA TRP A 255 5.13 14.38 10.81
C TRP A 255 6.55 13.95 11.19
N PRO A 256 6.88 13.81 12.48
CA PRO A 256 8.26 13.59 12.95
C PRO A 256 8.88 12.29 12.44
N TYR A 257 8.06 11.27 12.20
CA TYR A 257 8.52 9.99 11.66
C TYR A 257 8.36 9.88 10.14
N GLY A 258 8.08 10.99 9.46
CA GLY A 258 8.10 11.06 8.01
C GLY A 258 9.51 10.82 7.48
N ALA A 259 9.62 10.44 6.22
CA ALA A 259 10.90 10.15 5.61
C ALA A 259 10.93 10.54 4.13
N ALA A 260 12.13 10.78 3.61
CA ALA A 260 12.40 10.81 2.19
C ALA A 260 13.14 9.52 1.81
N ILE A 261 12.63 8.79 0.82
CA ILE A 261 13.12 7.45 0.45
C ILE A 261 13.54 7.44 -1.00
N ASN A 262 14.72 6.87 -1.29
CA ASN A 262 15.08 6.45 -2.64
C ASN A 262 14.43 5.08 -2.90
N PRO A 263 13.39 4.99 -3.74
CA PRO A 263 12.64 3.75 -3.90
C PRO A 263 13.49 2.64 -4.49
N LEU A 264 14.40 2.96 -5.41
CA LEU A 264 15.31 1.99 -6.02
C LEU A 264 16.18 1.29 -4.97
N SER A 265 16.75 2.03 -4.02
CA SER A 265 17.58 1.45 -2.95
C SER A 265 16.78 0.48 -2.07
N TRP A 266 15.56 0.84 -1.72
CA TRP A 266 14.69 -0.01 -0.90
C TRP A 266 14.25 -1.27 -1.67
N ILE A 267 13.82 -1.10 -2.91
CA ILE A 267 13.42 -2.20 -3.80
C ILE A 267 14.57 -3.18 -4.02
N GLN A 268 15.76 -2.68 -4.35
CA GLN A 268 16.95 -3.52 -4.53
C GLN A 268 17.31 -4.28 -3.25
N ASN A 269 17.18 -3.65 -2.09
CA ASN A 269 17.43 -4.33 -0.81
C ASN A 269 16.47 -5.52 -0.61
N MET A 270 15.15 -5.32 -0.83
CA MET A 270 14.18 -6.41 -0.72
C MET A 270 14.44 -7.54 -1.73
N LEU A 271 14.80 -7.20 -2.97
CA LEU A 271 15.04 -8.18 -4.04
C LEU A 271 16.36 -8.96 -3.90
N ARG A 272 17.27 -8.55 -3.00
CA ARG A 272 18.51 -9.30 -2.70
C ARG A 272 18.29 -10.56 -1.86
N HIS A 273 17.06 -10.82 -1.41
CA HIS A 273 16.76 -12.01 -0.62
C HIS A 273 17.12 -13.29 -1.40
N PRO A 274 17.81 -14.30 -0.79
CA PRO A 274 18.33 -15.49 -1.49
C PRO A 274 17.28 -16.32 -2.23
N LEU A 275 16.01 -16.27 -1.80
CA LEU A 275 14.88 -16.97 -2.42
C LEU A 275 14.20 -16.17 -3.53
N ILE A 276 14.75 -15.01 -3.93
CA ILE A 276 14.20 -14.19 -5.00
C ILE A 276 15.13 -14.21 -6.20
N GLN A 277 14.64 -14.71 -7.32
CA GLN A 277 15.28 -14.58 -8.62
C GLN A 277 14.62 -13.45 -9.41
N VAL A 278 15.40 -12.53 -9.97
CA VAL A 278 14.88 -11.42 -10.78
C VAL A 278 15.34 -11.58 -12.23
N LEU A 279 14.37 -11.61 -13.14
CA LEU A 279 14.58 -11.63 -14.59
C LEU A 279 14.26 -10.23 -15.13
N THR A 280 15.28 -9.40 -15.29
CA THR A 280 15.17 -8.06 -15.89
C THR A 280 15.19 -8.14 -17.42
N THR A 281 14.83 -7.04 -18.10
CA THR A 281 14.76 -6.96 -19.58
C THR A 281 13.97 -8.13 -20.18
N THR A 282 12.96 -8.60 -19.44
CA THR A 282 12.13 -9.75 -19.79
C THR A 282 10.67 -9.33 -19.82
N LYS A 283 10.09 -9.28 -21.01
CA LYS A 283 8.69 -8.89 -21.23
C LYS A 283 7.79 -10.12 -21.17
N VAL A 284 6.71 -10.04 -20.40
CA VAL A 284 5.61 -11.01 -20.45
C VAL A 284 4.74 -10.67 -21.66
N ASN A 285 4.62 -11.63 -22.59
CA ASN A 285 3.83 -11.47 -23.80
C ASN A 285 2.42 -12.06 -23.66
N ALA A 286 2.31 -13.19 -22.99
CA ALA A 286 1.02 -13.86 -22.75
C ALA A 286 1.04 -14.59 -21.41
N ILE A 287 -0.15 -14.72 -20.83
CA ILE A 287 -0.39 -15.53 -19.64
C ILE A 287 -1.61 -16.40 -19.96
N CYS A 288 -1.52 -17.68 -19.73
CA CYS A 288 -2.66 -18.58 -19.87
C CYS A 288 -2.63 -19.64 -18.76
N ARG A 289 -3.79 -20.23 -18.48
CA ARG A 289 -3.89 -21.34 -17.54
C ARG A 289 -3.89 -22.66 -18.30
N GLN A 290 -2.94 -23.53 -17.98
CA GLN A 290 -2.86 -24.88 -18.51
C GLN A 290 -3.02 -25.89 -17.36
N LYS A 291 -4.15 -26.57 -17.29
CA LYS A 291 -4.51 -27.49 -16.18
C LYS A 291 -4.39 -26.77 -14.83
N ASP A 292 -3.45 -27.18 -14.00
CA ASP A 292 -3.25 -26.67 -12.64
C ASP A 292 -2.16 -25.59 -12.54
N LEU A 293 -1.52 -25.23 -13.65
CA LEU A 293 -0.43 -24.26 -13.70
C LEU A 293 -0.76 -23.07 -14.57
N TRP A 294 -0.15 -21.96 -14.26
CA TRP A 294 -0.08 -20.77 -15.09
C TRP A 294 1.14 -20.87 -15.98
N GLN A 295 0.95 -20.78 -17.28
CA GLN A 295 2.03 -20.60 -18.26
C GLN A 295 2.19 -19.12 -18.53
N ILE A 296 3.42 -18.63 -18.41
CA ILE A 296 3.81 -17.23 -18.63
C ILE A 296 4.82 -17.22 -19.77
N ASP A 297 4.38 -16.75 -20.94
CA ASP A 297 5.24 -16.64 -22.13
C ASP A 297 6.01 -15.33 -22.07
N CYS A 298 7.32 -15.46 -22.07
CA CYS A 298 8.27 -14.36 -21.88
C CYS A 298 9.16 -14.20 -23.10
N LYS A 299 9.67 -12.99 -23.28
CA LYS A 299 10.71 -12.68 -24.26
C LYS A 299 11.74 -11.74 -23.63
N ASN A 300 12.99 -12.11 -23.70
CA ASN A 300 14.13 -11.23 -23.42
C ASN A 300 14.86 -10.86 -24.73
N GLN A 301 16.03 -10.28 -24.62
CA GLN A 301 16.84 -9.90 -25.79
C GLN A 301 17.42 -11.08 -26.56
N LEU A 302 17.55 -12.24 -25.91
CA LEU A 302 18.21 -13.43 -26.47
C LEU A 302 17.20 -14.43 -27.05
N GLU A 303 16.10 -14.68 -26.33
CA GLU A 303 15.18 -15.76 -26.65
C GLU A 303 13.75 -15.48 -26.16
N ALA A 304 12.81 -16.25 -26.71
CA ALA A 304 11.46 -16.41 -26.16
C ALA A 304 11.40 -17.74 -25.39
N PHE A 305 10.82 -17.73 -24.21
CA PHE A 305 10.70 -18.89 -23.33
C PHE A 305 9.40 -18.83 -22.52
N SER A 306 9.03 -19.94 -21.90
CA SER A 306 7.84 -20.01 -21.05
C SER A 306 8.23 -20.47 -19.65
N LEU A 307 7.62 -19.86 -18.64
CA LEU A 307 7.67 -20.28 -17.25
C LEU A 307 6.33 -20.89 -16.85
N ASN A 308 6.38 -21.90 -15.97
CA ASN A 308 5.19 -22.47 -15.37
C ASN A 308 5.18 -22.22 -13.86
N ALA A 309 4.05 -21.73 -13.34
CA ALA A 309 3.89 -21.41 -11.94
C ALA A 309 2.55 -21.90 -11.38
N SER A 310 2.53 -22.36 -10.12
CA SER A 310 1.28 -22.62 -9.41
C SER A 310 0.54 -21.34 -9.03
N HIS A 311 1.32 -20.27 -8.78
CA HIS A 311 0.79 -18.96 -8.41
C HIS A 311 1.42 -17.84 -9.24
N ILE A 312 0.59 -16.87 -9.63
CA ILE A 312 1.03 -15.61 -10.25
C ILE A 312 0.53 -14.42 -9.45
N VAL A 313 1.36 -13.38 -9.35
CA VAL A 313 0.95 -12.10 -8.76
C VAL A 313 1.25 -10.98 -9.75
N ILE A 314 0.21 -10.29 -10.22
CA ILE A 314 0.34 -9.18 -11.15
C ILE A 314 0.63 -7.90 -10.37
N CYS A 315 1.84 -7.35 -10.55
CA CYS A 315 2.33 -6.12 -9.93
C CYS A 315 2.84 -5.10 -10.98
N ALA A 316 2.30 -5.17 -12.20
CA ALA A 316 2.80 -4.44 -13.37
C ALA A 316 2.32 -2.98 -13.45
N GLY A 317 1.79 -2.41 -12.36
CA GLY A 317 1.37 -1.00 -12.31
C GLY A 317 0.41 -0.64 -13.45
N ALA A 318 0.75 0.37 -14.23
CA ALA A 318 -0.07 0.86 -15.34
C ALA A 318 -0.24 -0.15 -16.49
N GLU A 319 0.64 -1.14 -16.58
CA GLU A 319 0.60 -2.17 -17.61
C GLU A 319 -0.24 -3.40 -17.19
N SER A 320 -0.72 -3.45 -15.95
CA SER A 320 -1.52 -4.57 -15.43
C SER A 320 -2.76 -4.85 -16.28
N ASN A 321 -3.43 -3.82 -16.81
CA ASN A 321 -4.66 -3.98 -17.60
C ASN A 321 -4.45 -4.48 -19.03
N PHE A 322 -3.23 -4.80 -19.42
CA PHE A 322 -2.91 -5.50 -20.67
C PHE A 322 -2.65 -6.98 -20.46
N LEU A 323 -2.52 -7.42 -19.22
CA LEU A 323 -2.19 -8.79 -18.86
C LEU A 323 -3.44 -9.59 -18.52
N TYR A 324 -3.59 -10.77 -19.11
CA TYR A 324 -4.58 -11.72 -18.63
C TYR A 324 -4.21 -12.17 -17.20
N PRO A 325 -5.14 -12.30 -16.27
CA PRO A 325 -6.61 -12.27 -16.42
C PRO A 325 -7.28 -10.93 -16.15
N VAL A 326 -6.52 -9.83 -15.99
CA VAL A 326 -7.07 -8.51 -15.66
C VAL A 326 -7.07 -7.54 -16.84
N ALA A 327 -6.83 -8.05 -18.04
CA ALA A 327 -6.87 -7.26 -19.27
C ALA A 327 -8.23 -6.55 -19.41
N GLY A 328 -8.20 -5.26 -19.74
CA GLY A 328 -9.41 -4.46 -19.91
C GLY A 328 -10.07 -3.97 -18.62
N TRP A 329 -9.50 -4.21 -17.44
CA TRP A 329 -10.01 -3.61 -16.20
C TRP A 329 -9.82 -2.07 -16.21
N PRO A 330 -10.76 -1.31 -15.60
CA PRO A 330 -10.76 0.16 -15.64
C PRO A 330 -9.72 0.75 -14.68
N LEU A 331 -8.45 0.58 -15.02
CA LEU A 331 -7.34 1.19 -14.31
C LEU A 331 -6.98 2.51 -14.98
N HIS A 332 -6.78 3.54 -14.16
CA HIS A 332 -6.52 4.90 -14.59
C HIS A 332 -5.00 5.13 -14.68
N LYS A 333 -4.56 5.67 -15.79
CA LYS A 333 -3.17 6.05 -16.04
C LYS A 333 -2.99 7.53 -15.75
N ILE A 334 -1.99 7.85 -14.93
CA ILE A 334 -1.70 9.22 -14.52
C ILE A 334 -0.21 9.45 -14.70
N ARG A 335 0.15 10.23 -15.70
CA ARG A 335 1.52 10.65 -15.93
C ARG A 335 1.95 11.66 -14.86
N GLY A 336 3.21 11.59 -14.46
CA GLY A 336 3.83 12.59 -13.59
C GLY A 336 5.34 12.59 -13.78
N GLN A 337 5.91 13.78 -13.75
CA GLN A 337 7.34 14.01 -13.81
C GLN A 337 7.82 14.72 -12.57
N THR A 338 8.92 14.25 -11.99
CA THR A 338 9.68 14.94 -10.95
C THR A 338 10.91 15.57 -11.56
N THR A 339 11.41 16.63 -10.93
CA THR A 339 12.64 17.32 -11.29
C THR A 339 13.66 17.13 -10.17
N THR A 340 14.93 16.99 -10.52
CA THR A 340 16.05 17.02 -9.58
C THR A 340 16.99 18.17 -9.92
N ALA A 341 17.51 18.85 -8.89
CA ALA A 341 18.47 19.91 -9.06
C ALA A 341 19.56 19.83 -7.97
N SER A 342 20.77 20.26 -8.30
CA SER A 342 21.84 20.42 -7.33
C SER A 342 21.66 21.75 -6.56
N ILE A 343 22.11 21.80 -5.33
CA ILE A 343 22.11 23.01 -4.51
C ILE A 343 23.42 23.74 -4.78
N LYS A 344 23.35 25.04 -5.02
CA LYS A 344 24.52 25.89 -5.18
C LYS A 344 25.38 25.87 -3.93
N GLN A 345 26.67 26.00 -4.11
CA GLN A 345 27.64 25.97 -3.01
C GLN A 345 27.28 27.02 -1.94
N GLU A 346 27.33 26.63 -0.67
CA GLU A 346 27.00 27.45 0.51
C GLU A 346 25.51 27.84 0.67
N ALA A 347 24.61 27.34 -0.18
CA ALA A 347 23.19 27.64 -0.05
C ALA A 347 22.53 26.77 1.05
N VAL A 348 21.61 27.38 1.78
CA VAL A 348 20.83 26.70 2.81
C VAL A 348 19.84 25.73 2.17
N GLN A 349 19.77 24.54 2.73
CA GLN A 349 18.89 23.47 2.24
C GLN A 349 17.87 23.04 3.31
N PRO A 350 16.72 22.47 2.90
CA PRO A 350 15.75 21.98 3.86
C PRO A 350 16.31 20.75 4.62
N HIS A 351 16.14 20.74 5.95
CA HIS A 351 16.51 19.62 6.82
C HIS A 351 15.46 18.51 6.82
N CYS A 352 14.21 18.82 6.47
CA CYS A 352 13.10 17.89 6.39
C CYS A 352 12.43 17.94 5.03
N ALA A 353 11.62 16.94 4.72
CA ALA A 353 10.82 16.97 3.50
C ALA A 353 9.61 17.90 3.66
N LEU A 354 9.28 18.60 2.60
CA LEU A 354 8.16 19.54 2.54
C LEU A 354 7.10 19.04 1.57
N SER A 355 5.85 19.11 1.97
CA SER A 355 4.70 18.75 1.11
C SER A 355 3.69 19.90 1.09
N ALA A 356 3.31 20.30 -0.10
CA ALA A 356 2.32 21.34 -0.36
C ALA A 356 1.45 20.94 -1.57
N ASN A 357 1.29 21.81 -2.55
CA ASN A 357 0.75 21.47 -3.86
C ASN A 357 1.70 20.53 -4.63
N SER A 358 2.97 20.66 -4.37
CA SER A 358 4.07 19.83 -4.83
C SER A 358 4.89 19.40 -3.61
N TYR A 359 5.93 18.61 -3.78
CA TYR A 359 6.81 18.24 -2.67
C TYR A 359 8.26 18.64 -2.95
N ILE A 360 9.04 18.79 -1.89
CA ILE A 360 10.48 19.02 -1.93
C ILE A 360 11.13 18.10 -0.92
N THR A 361 12.26 17.47 -1.30
CA THR A 361 13.03 16.60 -0.40
C THR A 361 14.26 17.33 0.12
N PRO A 362 14.85 16.90 1.23
CA PRO A 362 16.25 17.22 1.52
C PRO A 362 17.18 16.70 0.42
N GLN A 363 18.42 17.15 0.43
CA GLN A 363 19.45 16.71 -0.49
C GLN A 363 19.80 15.22 -0.25
N TRP A 364 19.90 14.48 -1.35
CA TRP A 364 20.39 13.12 -1.40
C TRP A 364 21.34 12.96 -2.60
N ARG A 365 22.56 12.51 -2.37
CA ARG A 365 23.58 12.37 -3.44
C ARG A 365 23.69 13.61 -4.29
N ASP A 366 23.91 14.75 -3.63
CA ASP A 366 24.07 16.07 -4.20
C ASP A 366 22.89 16.65 -4.99
N LYS A 367 21.72 16.00 -4.89
CA LYS A 367 20.50 16.44 -5.55
C LYS A 367 19.33 16.53 -4.59
N LEU A 368 18.52 17.53 -4.81
CA LEU A 368 17.21 17.72 -4.23
C LEU A 368 16.16 17.33 -5.28
N CYS A 369 15.07 16.70 -4.85
CA CYS A 369 13.97 16.29 -5.74
C CYS A 369 12.72 17.10 -5.41
N PHE A 370 12.03 17.59 -6.45
CA PHE A 370 10.77 18.32 -6.30
C PHE A 370 9.80 18.01 -7.44
N GLY A 371 8.52 18.34 -7.24
CA GLY A 371 7.42 18.04 -8.15
C GLY A 371 6.27 17.36 -7.41
N ALA A 372 5.37 16.66 -8.10
CA ALA A 372 5.46 16.26 -9.50
C ALA A 372 4.30 16.86 -10.29
N THR A 373 4.44 16.90 -11.60
CA THR A 373 3.32 17.18 -12.50
C THR A 373 2.24 16.09 -12.40
N PHE A 374 1.03 16.39 -12.84
CA PHE A 374 -0.11 15.48 -12.73
C PHE A 374 -0.98 15.59 -13.99
N HIS A 375 -0.82 14.63 -14.91
CA HIS A 375 -1.52 14.61 -16.18
C HIS A 375 -2.34 13.31 -16.35
N PRO A 376 -3.64 13.33 -16.05
CA PRO A 376 -4.51 12.16 -16.23
C PRO A 376 -4.59 11.75 -17.71
N ASN A 377 -4.68 10.44 -17.95
CA ASN A 377 -4.84 9.81 -19.27
C ASN A 377 -3.68 10.03 -20.26
N GLN A 378 -2.57 10.56 -19.81
CA GLN A 378 -1.34 10.59 -20.63
C GLN A 378 -0.52 9.31 -20.42
N THR A 379 0.07 8.81 -21.50
CA THR A 379 0.79 7.52 -21.52
C THR A 379 2.26 7.64 -21.99
N ASN A 380 2.71 8.84 -22.33
CA ASN A 380 4.13 9.09 -22.59
C ASN A 380 4.89 9.15 -21.25
N ASP A 381 5.94 8.38 -21.10
CA ASP A 381 6.82 8.33 -19.93
C ASP A 381 8.21 8.95 -20.17
N ASP A 382 8.42 9.59 -21.31
CA ASP A 382 9.63 10.37 -21.57
C ASP A 382 9.67 11.66 -20.74
N LEU A 383 10.87 12.11 -20.39
CA LEU A 383 11.07 13.43 -19.79
C LEU A 383 10.72 14.53 -20.80
N THR A 384 9.96 15.53 -20.37
CA THR A 384 9.58 16.66 -21.20
C THR A 384 10.02 17.97 -20.56
N SER A 385 10.37 18.95 -21.42
CA SER A 385 10.76 20.30 -20.99
C SER A 385 9.57 21.10 -20.47
N GLU A 386 8.36 20.76 -20.89
CA GLU A 386 7.12 21.37 -20.45
C GLU A 386 6.87 21.06 -18.97
N ASP A 387 6.95 19.77 -18.58
CA ASP A 387 6.82 19.36 -17.19
C ASP A 387 7.95 19.88 -16.31
N GLU A 388 9.16 19.93 -16.85
CA GLU A 388 10.31 20.54 -16.17
C GLU A 388 10.02 22.00 -15.82
N LYS A 389 9.56 22.78 -16.81
CA LYS A 389 9.17 24.19 -16.61
C LYS A 389 8.03 24.34 -15.60
N GLU A 390 7.03 23.45 -15.66
CA GLU A 390 5.92 23.45 -14.70
C GLU A 390 6.42 23.23 -13.27
N ASN A 391 7.26 22.21 -13.03
CA ASN A 391 7.84 21.94 -11.71
C ASN A 391 8.66 23.13 -11.19
N TRP A 392 9.51 23.75 -12.04
CA TRP A 392 10.26 24.94 -11.68
C TRP A 392 9.36 26.14 -11.39
N GLN A 393 8.31 26.34 -12.18
CA GLN A 393 7.35 27.42 -11.96
C GLN A 393 6.63 27.25 -10.61
N GLN A 394 6.16 26.04 -10.31
CA GLN A 394 5.54 25.74 -9.03
C GLN A 394 6.52 25.99 -7.89
N LEU A 395 7.76 25.51 -7.98
CA LEU A 395 8.77 25.74 -6.94
C LEU A 395 9.02 27.24 -6.70
N ARG A 396 9.18 28.03 -7.76
CA ARG A 396 9.39 29.48 -7.66
C ARG A 396 8.22 30.24 -7.04
N GLN A 397 6.99 29.72 -7.21
CA GLN A 397 5.80 30.36 -6.64
C GLN A 397 5.73 30.24 -5.12
N TRP A 398 6.07 29.11 -4.56
CA TRP A 398 5.90 28.89 -3.12
C TRP A 398 7.20 28.87 -2.32
N MET A 399 8.36 28.66 -2.95
CA MET A 399 9.69 28.66 -2.35
C MET A 399 10.71 29.44 -3.20
N PRO A 400 10.50 30.74 -3.45
CA PRO A 400 11.34 31.51 -4.39
C PRO A 400 12.81 31.56 -3.95
N HIS A 401 13.08 31.68 -2.66
CA HIS A 401 14.46 31.73 -2.13
C HIS A 401 15.18 30.38 -2.33
N LEU A 402 14.50 29.27 -2.07
CA LEU A 402 15.08 27.95 -2.35
C LEU A 402 15.31 27.76 -3.84
N ALA A 403 14.35 28.12 -4.69
CA ALA A 403 14.48 28.01 -6.14
C ALA A 403 15.68 28.81 -6.68
N ALA A 404 15.97 29.99 -6.11
CA ALA A 404 17.12 30.80 -6.51
C ALA A 404 18.47 30.15 -6.11
N ASN A 405 18.46 29.28 -5.11
CA ASN A 405 19.61 28.55 -4.59
C ASN A 405 19.86 27.22 -5.31
N LEU A 406 19.00 26.83 -6.23
CA LEU A 406 19.18 25.62 -7.04
C LEU A 406 19.83 25.92 -8.39
N ASP A 407 20.60 24.96 -8.88
CA ASP A 407 21.19 25.01 -10.22
C ASP A 407 20.13 24.60 -11.25
N SER A 408 19.75 25.55 -12.10
CA SER A 408 18.77 25.36 -13.19
C SER A 408 19.40 25.10 -14.56
N ASP A 409 20.73 25.13 -14.65
CA ASP A 409 21.44 25.10 -15.93
C ASP A 409 21.62 23.68 -16.50
N ASN A 410 21.34 22.66 -15.70
CA ASN A 410 21.38 21.28 -16.16
C ASN A 410 20.03 20.84 -16.78
N PRO A 411 20.02 20.46 -18.06
CA PRO A 411 18.78 20.10 -18.74
C PRO A 411 18.22 18.77 -18.24
N LEU A 412 16.88 18.72 -18.13
CA LEU A 412 16.03 17.52 -17.98
C LEU A 412 16.60 16.46 -17.01
N GLN A 413 16.75 16.84 -15.75
CA GLN A 413 17.13 15.89 -14.70
C GLN A 413 15.91 15.56 -13.84
N GLY A 414 15.51 14.32 -13.85
CA GLY A 414 14.36 13.90 -13.09
C GLY A 414 13.88 12.50 -13.47
N HIS A 415 12.61 12.25 -13.25
CA HIS A 415 11.98 10.99 -13.61
C HIS A 415 10.53 11.22 -14.03
N ALA A 416 10.16 10.70 -15.18
CA ALA A 416 8.79 10.67 -15.66
C ALA A 416 8.27 9.23 -15.66
N ALA A 417 7.02 9.05 -15.26
CA ALA A 417 6.41 7.73 -15.27
C ALA A 417 4.88 7.80 -15.22
N ILE A 418 4.26 6.66 -15.54
CA ILE A 418 2.82 6.47 -15.49
C ILE A 418 2.45 5.78 -14.17
N ARG A 419 1.73 6.48 -13.31
CA ARG A 419 1.11 5.93 -12.11
C ARG A 419 -0.17 5.20 -12.50
N CYS A 420 -0.48 4.15 -11.76
CA CYS A 420 -1.73 3.40 -11.87
C CYS A 420 -2.63 3.69 -10.68
N ASP A 421 -3.88 4.01 -10.96
CA ASP A 421 -4.90 4.27 -9.94
C ASP A 421 -6.20 3.53 -10.29
N ALA A 422 -7.08 3.35 -9.32
CA ALA A 422 -8.44 2.86 -9.52
C ALA A 422 -9.45 4.01 -9.35
N TYR A 423 -10.68 3.81 -9.78
CA TYR A 423 -11.75 4.83 -9.75
C TYR A 423 -12.02 5.40 -8.35
N ASP A 424 -11.74 4.64 -7.30
CA ASP A 424 -11.96 4.97 -5.89
C ASP A 424 -10.67 5.38 -5.17
N HIS A 425 -9.57 5.50 -5.89
CA HIS A 425 -8.25 5.81 -5.37
C HIS A 425 -7.74 4.83 -4.31
N LEU A 426 -8.25 3.58 -4.32
CA LEU A 426 -7.79 2.50 -3.46
C LEU A 426 -7.00 1.47 -4.28
N PRO A 427 -5.93 0.91 -3.72
CA PRO A 427 -5.20 -0.17 -4.37
C PRO A 427 -6.10 -1.37 -4.72
N VAL A 428 -5.69 -2.12 -5.71
CA VAL A 428 -6.35 -3.35 -6.17
C VAL A 428 -5.53 -4.53 -5.71
N VAL A 429 -6.03 -5.24 -4.68
CA VAL A 429 -5.21 -6.20 -3.92
C VAL A 429 -6.02 -7.45 -3.57
N GLY A 430 -5.53 -8.62 -3.91
CA GLY A 430 -6.16 -9.89 -3.53
C GLY A 430 -6.23 -10.93 -4.65
N PRO A 431 -6.98 -12.01 -4.41
CA PRO A 431 -7.22 -13.05 -5.40
C PRO A 431 -8.15 -12.59 -6.52
N ILE A 432 -7.96 -13.11 -7.70
CA ILE A 432 -8.67 -12.71 -8.92
C ILE A 432 -9.77 -13.72 -9.24
N GLY A 433 -11.00 -13.25 -9.46
CA GLY A 433 -12.09 -14.01 -10.04
C GLY A 433 -12.08 -13.97 -11.57
N ASP A 434 -12.63 -14.99 -12.21
CA ASP A 434 -12.84 -15.01 -13.65
C ASP A 434 -13.90 -13.96 -14.04
N THR A 435 -13.46 -12.88 -14.64
CA THR A 435 -14.32 -11.75 -15.01
C THR A 435 -15.46 -12.18 -15.94
N SER A 436 -15.20 -13.03 -16.92
CA SER A 436 -16.22 -13.53 -17.87
C SER A 436 -17.27 -14.38 -17.19
N ALA A 437 -16.84 -15.30 -16.34
CA ALA A 437 -17.75 -16.12 -15.55
C ALA A 437 -18.54 -15.27 -14.54
N MET A 438 -17.92 -14.28 -13.90
CA MET A 438 -18.62 -13.33 -13.00
C MET A 438 -19.70 -12.55 -13.75
N PHE A 439 -19.43 -12.06 -14.95
CA PHE A 439 -20.42 -11.35 -15.77
C PHE A 439 -21.62 -12.22 -16.11
N LYS A 440 -21.40 -13.51 -16.29
CA LYS A 440 -22.46 -14.50 -16.55
C LYS A 440 -23.23 -14.84 -15.27
N TYR A 441 -22.52 -15.20 -14.20
CA TYR A 441 -23.13 -15.68 -12.95
C TYR A 441 -23.86 -14.58 -12.18
N TYR A 442 -23.35 -13.35 -12.26
CA TYR A 442 -23.87 -12.19 -11.54
C TYR A 442 -24.64 -11.21 -12.43
N ALA A 443 -25.10 -11.67 -13.60
CA ALA A 443 -25.79 -10.83 -14.59
C ALA A 443 -26.97 -10.03 -13.99
N GLN A 444 -27.67 -10.57 -12.99
CA GLN A 444 -28.79 -9.91 -12.32
C GLN A 444 -28.39 -8.59 -11.62
N LEU A 445 -27.12 -8.43 -11.25
CA LEU A 445 -26.63 -7.16 -10.68
C LEU A 445 -26.71 -5.98 -11.64
N ARG A 446 -26.89 -6.22 -12.94
CA ARG A 446 -27.17 -5.16 -13.93
C ARG A 446 -28.52 -4.54 -13.72
N MET A 447 -29.52 -5.34 -13.34
CA MET A 447 -30.90 -4.88 -13.15
C MET A 447 -31.11 -4.39 -11.71
N ASP A 448 -30.58 -5.11 -10.74
CA ASP A 448 -30.64 -4.74 -9.32
C ASP A 448 -29.28 -4.98 -8.67
N LYS A 449 -28.57 -3.88 -8.35
CA LYS A 449 -27.26 -3.93 -7.65
C LYS A 449 -27.32 -4.62 -6.27
N ASN A 450 -28.53 -4.80 -5.74
CA ASN A 450 -28.79 -5.43 -4.46
C ASN A 450 -29.33 -6.86 -4.59
N TYR A 451 -29.36 -7.41 -5.80
CA TYR A 451 -29.85 -8.77 -6.04
C TYR A 451 -29.09 -9.78 -5.16
N PRO A 452 -29.80 -10.65 -4.42
CA PRO A 452 -29.17 -11.64 -3.57
C PRO A 452 -28.52 -12.73 -4.42
N LEU A 453 -27.20 -12.81 -4.37
CA LEU A 453 -26.42 -13.81 -5.09
C LEU A 453 -26.22 -15.05 -4.20
N THR A 454 -26.41 -16.23 -4.81
CA THR A 454 -26.22 -17.54 -4.16
C THR A 454 -25.03 -18.32 -4.70
N GLN A 455 -24.55 -17.95 -5.88
CA GLN A 455 -23.41 -18.61 -6.52
C GLN A 455 -22.09 -18.11 -5.96
N SER A 456 -21.18 -19.04 -5.62
CA SER A 456 -19.82 -18.72 -5.20
C SER A 456 -19.04 -17.99 -6.31
N CYS A 457 -17.97 -17.30 -5.91
CA CYS A 457 -17.10 -16.62 -6.87
C CYS A 457 -16.40 -17.65 -7.77
N PRO A 458 -16.43 -17.44 -9.10
CA PRO A 458 -15.64 -18.25 -10.02
C PRO A 458 -14.18 -17.80 -9.96
N TRP A 459 -13.42 -18.34 -9.02
CA TRP A 459 -12.03 -18.00 -8.83
C TRP A 459 -11.14 -18.47 -9.98
N LEU A 460 -10.08 -17.71 -10.23
CA LEU A 460 -8.92 -18.14 -11.01
C LEU A 460 -7.85 -18.63 -10.03
N PRO A 461 -7.75 -19.96 -9.81
CA PRO A 461 -6.93 -20.50 -8.74
C PRO A 461 -5.45 -20.12 -8.91
N GLY A 462 -4.83 -19.60 -7.85
CA GLY A 462 -3.44 -19.16 -7.84
C GLY A 462 -3.16 -17.82 -8.53
N ALA A 463 -4.19 -17.07 -8.98
CA ALA A 463 -4.02 -15.76 -9.56
C ALA A 463 -4.31 -14.64 -8.54
N PHE A 464 -3.35 -13.72 -8.40
CA PHE A 464 -3.42 -12.58 -7.48
C PHE A 464 -2.97 -11.29 -8.17
N ILE A 465 -3.33 -10.16 -7.56
CA ILE A 465 -2.93 -8.83 -8.03
C ILE A 465 -2.58 -7.92 -6.86
N ASN A 466 -1.55 -7.08 -7.03
CA ASN A 466 -1.16 -6.01 -6.12
C ASN A 466 -0.75 -4.79 -6.94
N THR A 467 -1.69 -3.89 -7.22
CA THR A 467 -1.50 -2.76 -8.14
C THR A 467 -2.37 -1.55 -7.77
N ALA A 468 -2.36 -0.52 -8.61
CA ALA A 468 -3.18 0.69 -8.48
C ALA A 468 -2.94 1.48 -7.18
N HIS A 469 -1.70 1.60 -6.74
CA HIS A 469 -1.32 2.36 -5.54
C HIS A 469 -1.28 3.88 -5.74
N GLY A 470 -1.52 4.37 -6.96
CA GLY A 470 -1.46 5.80 -7.30
C GLY A 470 -0.09 6.41 -6.97
N SER A 471 -0.10 7.54 -6.28
CA SER A 471 1.11 8.22 -5.78
C SER A 471 1.56 7.73 -4.38
N ARG A 472 0.93 6.70 -3.82
CA ARG A 472 1.09 6.28 -2.42
C ARG A 472 1.72 4.89 -2.28
N GLY A 473 2.40 4.42 -3.33
CA GLY A 473 2.99 3.09 -3.38
C GLY A 473 3.97 2.79 -2.25
N LEU A 474 4.80 3.74 -1.84
CA LEU A 474 5.73 3.60 -0.72
C LEU A 474 5.02 3.35 0.63
N ILE A 475 3.78 3.84 0.77
CA ILE A 475 2.99 3.69 2.00
C ILE A 475 2.19 2.39 1.95
N THR A 476 1.50 2.12 0.84
CA THR A 476 0.45 1.09 0.79
C THR A 476 0.93 -0.24 0.25
N ALA A 477 1.88 -0.26 -0.69
CA ALA A 477 2.28 -1.49 -1.36
C ALA A 477 2.93 -2.52 -0.43
N PRO A 478 3.78 -2.16 0.55
CA PRO A 478 4.36 -3.14 1.46
C PRO A 478 3.34 -3.86 2.35
N LEU A 479 2.37 -3.14 2.92
CA LEU A 479 1.30 -3.74 3.70
C LEU A 479 0.37 -4.62 2.84
N CYS A 480 0.05 -4.16 1.63
CA CYS A 480 -0.74 -4.93 0.67
C CYS A 480 -0.02 -6.21 0.22
N ALA A 481 1.31 -6.16 0.10
CA ALA A 481 2.14 -7.33 -0.20
C ALA A 481 2.06 -8.40 0.91
N GLU A 482 2.05 -7.98 2.17
CA GLU A 482 1.81 -8.90 3.29
C GLU A 482 0.43 -9.56 3.20
N ALA A 483 -0.61 -8.81 2.81
CA ALA A 483 -1.95 -9.36 2.62
C ALA A 483 -2.00 -10.39 1.49
N ILE A 484 -1.28 -10.17 0.39
CA ILE A 484 -1.12 -11.16 -0.70
C ILE A 484 -0.40 -12.41 -0.17
N ALA A 485 0.72 -12.25 0.52
CA ALA A 485 1.46 -13.38 1.07
C ALA A 485 0.61 -14.18 2.06
N ALA A 486 -0.13 -13.50 2.94
CA ALA A 486 -1.06 -14.13 3.86
C ALA A 486 -2.14 -14.94 3.12
N SER A 487 -2.73 -14.37 2.06
CA SER A 487 -3.76 -15.03 1.26
C SER A 487 -3.23 -16.29 0.53
N ILE A 488 -2.01 -16.23 -0.02
CA ILE A 488 -1.37 -17.37 -0.71
C ILE A 488 -1.04 -18.50 0.28
N LEU A 489 -0.62 -18.13 1.51
CA LEU A 489 -0.15 -19.07 2.53
C LEU A 489 -1.29 -19.57 3.46
N GLY A 490 -2.51 -19.09 3.31
CA GLY A 490 -3.61 -19.39 4.23
C GLY A 490 -3.40 -18.81 5.62
N LEU A 491 -2.61 -17.75 5.73
CA LEU A 491 -2.37 -17.04 6.98
C LEU A 491 -3.43 -15.96 7.17
N PRO A 492 -3.68 -15.57 8.41
CA PRO A 492 -4.56 -14.46 8.70
C PRO A 492 -4.05 -13.15 8.07
N SER A 493 -4.97 -12.38 7.48
CA SER A 493 -4.62 -11.13 6.81
C SER A 493 -4.19 -10.04 7.79
N PRO A 494 -3.15 -9.25 7.50
CA PRO A 494 -2.78 -8.07 8.28
C PRO A 494 -3.78 -6.90 8.11
N LEU A 495 -4.68 -7.00 7.13
CA LEU A 495 -5.70 -6.00 6.87
C LEU A 495 -6.99 -6.31 7.66
N SER A 496 -7.71 -5.28 8.06
CA SER A 496 -9.07 -5.44 8.56
C SER A 496 -9.98 -6.07 7.51
N VAL A 497 -11.06 -6.71 7.93
CA VAL A 497 -12.10 -7.20 7.01
C VAL A 497 -12.62 -6.05 6.14
N HIS A 498 -12.79 -4.86 6.71
CA HIS A 498 -13.20 -3.66 6.00
C HIS A 498 -12.21 -3.28 4.88
N LEU A 499 -10.90 -3.26 5.18
CA LEU A 499 -9.87 -3.01 4.17
C LEU A 499 -9.79 -4.14 3.14
N GLN A 500 -9.84 -5.40 3.55
CA GLN A 500 -9.84 -6.53 2.61
C GLN A 500 -10.97 -6.41 1.59
N GLN A 501 -12.18 -6.07 2.04
CA GLN A 501 -13.32 -5.87 1.16
C GLN A 501 -13.16 -4.66 0.24
N ALA A 502 -12.69 -3.54 0.80
CA ALA A 502 -12.52 -2.30 0.04
C ALA A 502 -11.40 -2.39 -1.02
N LEU A 503 -10.34 -3.15 -0.76
CA LEU A 503 -9.22 -3.34 -1.68
C LEU A 503 -9.42 -4.50 -2.65
N HIS A 504 -10.44 -5.34 -2.43
CA HIS A 504 -10.63 -6.57 -3.16
C HIS A 504 -10.72 -6.34 -4.68
N PRO A 505 -9.96 -7.07 -5.51
CA PRO A 505 -9.85 -6.78 -6.95
C PRO A 505 -11.18 -6.98 -7.68
N ASN A 506 -12.00 -7.94 -7.27
CA ASN A 506 -13.28 -8.24 -7.90
C ASN A 506 -14.31 -7.10 -7.83
N ARG A 507 -14.06 -6.05 -7.02
CA ARG A 507 -14.89 -4.83 -7.02
C ARG A 507 -14.88 -4.12 -8.38
N LEU A 508 -13.78 -4.25 -9.16
CA LEU A 508 -13.67 -3.63 -10.47
C LEU A 508 -14.62 -4.29 -11.49
N PRO A 509 -14.56 -5.62 -11.77
CA PRO A 509 -15.51 -6.25 -12.67
C PRO A 509 -16.96 -6.16 -12.18
N ILE A 510 -17.23 -6.20 -10.87
CA ILE A 510 -18.58 -5.99 -10.35
C ILE A 510 -19.07 -4.57 -10.64
N ARG A 511 -18.23 -3.55 -10.48
CA ARG A 511 -18.58 -2.18 -10.86
C ARG A 511 -18.86 -2.07 -12.37
N MET A 512 -18.02 -2.66 -13.21
CA MET A 512 -18.26 -2.68 -14.67
C MET A 512 -19.62 -3.30 -14.97
N LEU A 513 -19.96 -4.41 -14.33
CA LEU A 513 -21.23 -5.10 -14.50
C LEU A 513 -22.41 -4.22 -14.11
N THR A 514 -22.38 -3.61 -12.91
CA THR A 514 -23.47 -2.76 -12.38
C THR A 514 -23.62 -1.42 -13.10
N HIS A 515 -22.59 -0.96 -13.79
CA HIS A 515 -22.61 0.27 -14.62
C HIS A 515 -22.80 -0.02 -16.11
N HIS A 516 -23.24 -1.24 -16.49
CA HIS A 516 -23.49 -1.65 -17.87
C HIS A 516 -22.29 -1.48 -18.82
N GLN A 517 -21.07 -1.49 -18.29
CA GLN A 517 -19.87 -1.43 -19.10
C GLN A 517 -19.67 -2.78 -19.81
N SER A 518 -19.32 -2.73 -21.10
CA SER A 518 -18.95 -3.93 -21.85
C SER A 518 -17.53 -4.35 -21.46
N PHE A 519 -17.33 -5.64 -21.30
CA PHE A 519 -16.01 -6.24 -21.16
C PHE A 519 -15.66 -6.92 -22.49
N ALA A 520 -14.80 -6.28 -23.26
CA ALA A 520 -14.25 -6.89 -24.46
C ALA A 520 -12.99 -7.68 -24.06
N PHE A 521 -13.10 -9.00 -24.00
CA PHE A 521 -11.90 -9.83 -24.11
C PHE A 521 -11.32 -9.64 -25.52
N ALA A 522 -10.04 -9.31 -25.62
CA ALA A 522 -9.29 -9.76 -26.78
C ALA A 522 -9.35 -11.30 -26.74
N GLU A 523 -10.17 -11.89 -27.59
CA GLU A 523 -10.12 -13.34 -27.85
C GLU A 523 -8.68 -13.68 -28.21
N GLN A 524 -7.93 -14.19 -27.24
CA GLN A 524 -6.68 -14.85 -27.56
C GLN A 524 -7.09 -16.13 -28.29
N THR A 525 -7.01 -16.04 -29.61
CA THR A 525 -7.11 -17.19 -30.54
C THR A 525 -6.34 -18.38 -29.96
N LYS A 526 -7.05 -19.50 -29.94
CA LYS A 526 -6.62 -20.86 -29.57
C LYS A 526 -5.29 -21.24 -30.18
#